data_ebc59fd223233cfe03071125775605c7
#
_entry.id   ebc59fd223233cfe03071125775605c7
#
_cell.length_a   1.000
_cell.length_b   1.000
_cell.length_c   1.000
_cell.angle_alpha   90.00
_cell.angle_beta   90.00
_cell.angle_gamma   90.00
#
_symmetry.space_group_name_H-M   'P 1'
#
loop_
_entity.id
_entity.type
_entity.pdbx_description
1 polymer ?
#
loop_
_entity_poly.entity_id
_entity_poly.type
_entity_poly.pdbx_seq_one_letter_code
_entity_poly.pdbx_strand_id
1 'polypeptide(L)'
;ARLLCGYIYASAGDGESTQDVVYSAHNIIAENGRILKKAKRFANETVYSEVDVLRLNAERRRMTTFETRMDGYTEIPFALKIEETELTRYIDPMPFVPGSKTDRERRCDEILSIQAMGLKKRLEHTHCKSAVIGISGGLDSTLALLVTVRAFDLLGMDHKNIKAVTMPGFGTTDRTYDNAVSLIK
;
A
#
# COMPACT_ATOMS: atom_id res chain seq x y z
N ALA A 1 14.36 -7.79 -1.25
CA ALA A 1 13.18 -8.29 -1.98
C ALA A 1 13.53 -9.42 -2.96
N ARG A 2 14.64 -9.34 -3.69
CA ARG A 2 14.99 -10.30 -4.77
C ARG A 2 15.01 -11.77 -4.33
N LEU A 3 15.46 -12.06 -3.10
CA LEU A 3 15.61 -13.43 -2.59
C LEU A 3 14.38 -13.92 -1.79
N LEU A 4 13.43 -13.07 -1.49
CA LEU A 4 12.25 -13.38 -0.67
C LEU A 4 12.65 -14.13 0.62
N CYS A 5 13.56 -13.56 1.38
CA CYS A 5 14.11 -14.16 2.60
C CYS A 5 14.20 -13.17 3.75
N GLY A 6 14.37 -13.69 4.95
CA GLY A 6 14.95 -12.95 6.05
C GLY A 6 16.45 -12.77 5.79
N TYR A 7 16.98 -11.58 6.04
CA TYR A 7 18.39 -11.26 5.87
C TYR A 7 18.93 -10.64 7.14
N ILE A 8 19.92 -11.28 7.71
CA ILE A 8 20.59 -10.83 8.92
C ILE A 8 22.03 -10.47 8.55
N TYR A 9 22.39 -9.23 8.77
CA TYR A 9 23.73 -8.71 8.55
C TYR A 9 24.36 -8.34 9.88
N ALA A 10 25.40 -9.06 10.26
CA ALA A 10 26.25 -8.76 11.40
C ALA A 10 27.51 -8.05 10.89
N SER A 11 27.66 -6.77 11.24
CA SER A 11 28.79 -5.96 10.85
C SER A 11 29.91 -6.07 11.89
N ALA A 12 31.13 -6.06 11.44
CA ALA A 12 32.28 -5.90 12.32
C ALA A 12 32.18 -4.61 13.14
N GLY A 13 32.63 -4.62 14.36
CA GLY A 13 32.49 -3.54 15.31
C GLY A 13 33.82 -2.98 15.81
N ASP A 14 33.77 -2.27 16.93
CA ASP A 14 34.92 -1.68 17.59
C ASP A 14 35.91 -2.78 18.03
N GLY A 15 37.17 -2.56 17.80
CA GLY A 15 38.24 -3.51 18.13
C GLY A 15 38.49 -4.62 17.11
N GLU A 16 37.71 -4.73 16.03
CA GLU A 16 37.89 -5.72 14.96
C GLU A 16 39.07 -5.39 14.02
N SER A 17 39.58 -4.16 14.07
CA SER A 17 40.76 -3.74 13.35
C SER A 17 41.59 -2.76 14.18
N THR A 18 42.90 -2.90 14.09
CA THR A 18 43.89 -2.00 14.70
C THR A 18 44.65 -1.19 13.64
N GLN A 19 44.21 -1.25 12.36
CA GLN A 19 44.85 -0.57 11.24
C GLN A 19 43.95 0.52 10.66
N ASP A 20 44.02 0.75 9.36
CA ASP A 20 43.36 1.89 8.67
C ASP A 20 41.86 1.75 8.48
N VAL A 21 41.27 0.58 8.82
CA VAL A 21 39.86 0.28 8.63
C VAL A 21 39.06 0.53 9.91
N VAL A 22 38.00 1.29 9.80
CA VAL A 22 37.06 1.52 10.90
C VAL A 22 35.72 0.83 10.58
N TYR A 23 35.28 -0.01 11.49
CA TYR A 23 34.04 -0.75 11.36
C TYR A 23 32.92 -0.07 12.14
N SER A 24 31.72 -0.05 11.54
CA SER A 24 30.60 0.72 12.09
C SER A 24 29.70 -0.03 13.06
N ALA A 25 29.87 -1.34 13.22
CA ALA A 25 28.97 -2.20 13.99
C ALA A 25 27.48 -2.06 13.57
N HIS A 26 27.21 -1.72 12.28
CA HIS A 26 25.87 -1.43 11.79
C HIS A 26 25.11 -2.71 11.43
N ASN A 27 24.67 -3.44 12.45
CA ASN A 27 23.88 -4.65 12.30
C ASN A 27 22.51 -4.34 11.69
N ILE A 28 22.03 -5.21 10.80
CA ILE A 28 20.75 -5.01 10.10
C ILE A 28 19.98 -6.32 10.06
N ILE A 29 18.69 -6.25 10.37
CA ILE A 29 17.73 -7.32 10.13
C ILE A 29 16.71 -6.81 9.11
N ALA A 30 16.54 -7.56 8.02
CA ALA A 30 15.61 -7.22 6.96
C ALA A 30 14.76 -8.43 6.55
N GLU A 31 13.59 -8.18 6.03
CA GLU A 31 12.66 -9.18 5.51
C GLU A 31 12.09 -8.72 4.18
N ASN A 32 12.23 -9.52 3.14
CA ASN A 32 11.74 -9.22 1.80
C ASN A 32 12.08 -7.79 1.30
N GLY A 33 13.29 -7.31 1.61
CA GLY A 33 13.76 -5.99 1.21
C GLY A 33 13.33 -4.82 2.11
N ARG A 34 12.56 -5.09 3.17
CA ARG A 34 12.21 -4.10 4.19
C ARG A 34 13.12 -4.25 5.39
N ILE A 35 13.71 -3.16 5.86
CA ILE A 35 14.50 -3.16 7.10
C ILE A 35 13.51 -3.23 8.28
N LEU A 36 13.67 -4.27 9.11
CA LEU A 36 12.91 -4.47 10.33
C LEU A 36 13.58 -3.76 11.51
N LYS A 37 14.91 -3.93 11.63
CA LYS A 37 15.70 -3.34 12.70
C LYS A 37 17.12 -3.06 12.20
N LYS A 38 17.72 -2.02 12.73
CA LYS A 38 19.13 -1.70 12.50
C LYS A 38 19.76 -1.17 13.79
N ALA A 39 21.03 -1.52 14.00
CA ALA A 39 21.84 -0.98 15.08
C ALA A 39 22.19 0.49 14.81
N LYS A 40 22.40 1.25 15.88
CA LYS A 40 23.05 2.55 15.78
C LYS A 40 24.52 2.33 15.41
N ARG A 41 25.03 3.10 14.47
CA ARG A 41 26.43 3.03 14.07
C ARG A 41 27.35 3.33 15.25
N PHE A 42 28.43 2.56 15.36
CA PHE A 42 29.47 2.68 16.39
C PHE A 42 28.99 2.40 17.83
N ALA A 43 27.82 1.77 18.00
CA ALA A 43 27.28 1.49 19.33
C ALA A 43 27.54 0.05 19.82
N ASN A 44 28.03 -0.86 18.96
CA ASN A 44 28.27 -2.28 19.28
C ASN A 44 27.06 -2.96 19.97
N GLU A 45 25.85 -2.58 19.56
CA GLU A 45 24.62 -3.08 20.18
C GLU A 45 24.07 -4.35 19.49
N THR A 46 23.43 -5.20 20.25
CA THR A 46 22.66 -6.33 19.72
C THR A 46 21.25 -5.85 19.34
N VAL A 47 20.79 -6.28 18.19
CA VAL A 47 19.42 -5.97 17.71
C VAL A 47 18.60 -7.24 17.53
N TYR A 48 17.31 -7.14 17.83
CA TYR A 48 16.33 -8.24 17.75
C TYR A 48 15.16 -7.81 16.88
N SER A 49 14.58 -8.76 16.16
CA SER A 49 13.34 -8.58 15.43
C SER A 49 12.69 -9.91 15.12
N GLU A 50 11.42 -9.90 14.77
CA GLU A 50 10.64 -11.07 14.33
C GLU A 50 10.58 -11.10 12.80
N VAL A 51 10.82 -12.27 12.23
CA VAL A 51 10.73 -12.54 10.79
C VAL A 51 9.49 -13.41 10.53
N ASP A 52 8.63 -12.98 9.62
CA ASP A 52 7.43 -13.73 9.22
C ASP A 52 7.76 -14.78 8.16
N VAL A 53 8.17 -15.96 8.62
CA VAL A 53 8.56 -17.08 7.75
C VAL A 53 7.39 -17.59 6.91
N LEU A 54 6.15 -17.56 7.45
CA LEU A 54 4.96 -18.03 6.74
C LEU A 54 4.65 -17.12 5.55
N ARG A 55 4.76 -15.79 5.75
CA ARG A 55 4.62 -14.83 4.67
C ARG A 55 5.68 -15.00 3.58
N LEU A 56 6.94 -15.17 3.97
CA LEU A 56 8.04 -15.43 3.02
C LEU A 56 7.78 -16.69 2.20
N ASN A 57 7.32 -17.75 2.82
CA ASN A 57 6.94 -18.99 2.13
C ASN A 57 5.76 -18.77 1.17
N ALA A 58 4.73 -18.04 1.58
CA ALA A 58 3.59 -17.71 0.72
C ALA A 58 4.02 -16.92 -0.52
N GLU A 59 4.89 -15.91 -0.35
CA GLU A 59 5.43 -15.13 -1.47
C GLU A 59 6.31 -15.97 -2.40
N ARG A 60 7.14 -16.85 -1.86
CA ARG A 60 7.97 -17.79 -2.66
C ARG A 60 7.13 -18.73 -3.49
N ARG A 61 6.03 -19.26 -2.96
CA ARG A 61 5.13 -20.16 -3.70
C ARG A 61 4.49 -19.49 -4.93
N ARG A 62 4.34 -18.16 -4.91
CA ARG A 62 3.83 -17.38 -6.04
C ARG A 62 4.88 -17.15 -7.12
N MET A 63 6.16 -17.32 -6.79
CA MET A 63 7.26 -17.09 -7.72
C MET A 63 7.64 -18.39 -8.42
N THR A 64 7.44 -18.43 -9.73
CA THR A 64 7.79 -19.60 -10.57
C THR A 64 9.26 -19.64 -10.99
N THR A 65 10.04 -18.61 -10.64
CA THR A 65 11.46 -18.47 -11.03
C THR A 65 12.45 -19.09 -10.05
N PHE A 66 11.98 -19.61 -8.90
CA PHE A 66 12.82 -20.33 -7.97
C PHE A 66 12.87 -21.83 -8.33
N GLU A 67 14.08 -22.35 -8.46
CA GLU A 67 14.24 -23.79 -8.57
C GLU A 67 13.93 -24.47 -7.23
N THR A 68 13.24 -25.59 -7.30
CA THR A 68 12.89 -26.41 -6.13
C THR A 68 13.86 -27.58 -5.91
N ARG A 69 14.95 -27.65 -6.70
CA ARG A 69 15.96 -28.69 -6.57
C ARG A 69 16.79 -28.47 -5.30
N MET A 70 16.96 -29.56 -4.56
CA MET A 70 17.77 -29.62 -3.34
C MET A 70 19.08 -30.39 -3.56
N ASP A 71 19.44 -30.65 -4.83
CA ASP A 71 20.65 -31.40 -5.18
C ASP A 71 21.92 -30.68 -4.68
N GLY A 72 22.76 -31.36 -3.96
CA GLY A 72 24.01 -30.82 -3.44
C GLY A 72 23.92 -30.10 -2.09
N TYR A 73 22.75 -30.10 -1.44
CA TYR A 73 22.58 -29.56 -0.09
C TYR A 73 22.50 -30.68 0.93
N THR A 74 23.10 -30.49 2.09
CA THR A 74 22.94 -31.36 3.24
C THR A 74 21.82 -30.82 4.13
N GLU A 75 20.76 -31.60 4.31
CA GLU A 75 19.70 -31.26 5.27
C GLU A 75 20.16 -31.58 6.69
N ILE A 76 20.07 -30.61 7.56
CA ILE A 76 20.27 -30.73 9.01
C ILE A 76 18.93 -30.47 9.69
N PRO A 77 18.19 -31.54 10.04
CA PRO A 77 16.88 -31.36 10.70
C PRO A 77 17.09 -30.83 12.13
N PHE A 78 16.28 -29.86 12.51
CA PHE A 78 16.20 -29.36 13.88
C PHE A 78 14.75 -29.04 14.23
N ALA A 79 14.42 -29.07 15.49
CA ALA A 79 13.12 -28.71 16.01
C ALA A 79 13.25 -27.61 17.04
N LEU A 80 12.40 -26.61 16.91
CA LEU A 80 12.23 -25.57 17.92
C LEU A 80 10.88 -25.75 18.59
N LYS A 81 10.83 -25.53 19.91
CA LYS A 81 9.58 -25.48 20.63
C LYS A 81 8.77 -24.28 20.13
N ILE A 82 7.54 -24.54 19.72
CA ILE A 82 6.60 -23.47 19.38
C ILE A 82 6.04 -22.92 20.68
N GLU A 83 6.26 -21.64 20.94
CA GLU A 83 5.76 -20.93 22.10
C GLU A 83 4.94 -19.74 21.63
N GLU A 84 3.90 -19.40 22.38
CA GLU A 84 3.15 -18.17 22.16
C GLU A 84 4.07 -16.97 22.43
N THR A 85 4.22 -16.12 21.42
CA THR A 85 5.15 -15.00 21.45
C THR A 85 4.41 -13.72 21.16
N GLU A 86 4.60 -12.71 22.01
CA GLU A 86 4.11 -11.37 21.72
C GLU A 86 4.89 -10.73 20.59
N LEU A 87 4.16 -10.26 19.56
CA LEU A 87 4.78 -9.56 18.43
C LEU A 87 5.15 -8.14 18.84
N THR A 88 6.45 -7.84 18.79
CA THR A 88 6.99 -6.49 19.08
C THR A 88 7.21 -5.65 17.83
N ARG A 89 7.14 -6.27 16.63
CA ARG A 89 7.30 -5.55 15.36
C ARG A 89 6.07 -4.71 15.02
N TYR A 90 6.32 -3.54 14.46
CA TYR A 90 5.24 -2.71 13.92
C TYR A 90 4.62 -3.35 12.68
N ILE A 91 3.32 -3.55 12.71
CA ILE A 91 2.50 -3.96 11.55
C ILE A 91 1.63 -2.77 11.17
N ASP A 92 1.77 -2.29 9.94
CA ASP A 92 0.98 -1.17 9.46
C ASP A 92 -0.49 -1.58 9.30
N PRO A 93 -1.43 -1.01 10.07
CA PRO A 93 -2.84 -1.33 9.96
C PRO A 93 -3.48 -0.80 8.67
N MET A 94 -2.81 0.14 8.00
CA MET A 94 -3.29 0.75 6.75
C MET A 94 -2.22 0.70 5.65
N PRO A 95 -1.84 -0.49 5.18
CA PRO A 95 -0.68 -0.67 4.28
C PRO A 95 -0.84 0.01 2.91
N PHE A 96 -2.07 0.39 2.53
CA PHE A 96 -2.37 1.04 1.26
C PHE A 96 -2.50 2.57 1.36
N VAL A 97 -2.49 3.11 2.58
CA VAL A 97 -2.63 4.55 2.82
C VAL A 97 -1.27 5.14 3.20
N PRO A 98 -0.75 6.14 2.48
CA PRO A 98 0.49 6.80 2.86
C PRO A 98 0.40 7.40 4.26
N GLY A 99 1.41 7.16 5.09
CA GLY A 99 1.47 7.66 6.48
C GLY A 99 1.61 9.19 6.55
N SER A 100 2.26 9.81 5.57
CA SER A 100 2.42 11.26 5.50
C SER A 100 1.16 11.91 4.89
N LYS A 101 0.71 13.03 5.48
CA LYS A 101 -0.44 13.79 4.96
C LYS A 101 -0.17 14.28 3.53
N THR A 102 1.00 14.84 3.28
CA THR A 102 1.39 15.36 1.96
C THR A 102 1.41 14.27 0.88
N ASP A 103 1.98 13.10 1.19
CA ASP A 103 1.99 11.99 0.24
C ASP A 103 0.58 11.44 -0.03
N ARG A 104 -0.27 11.44 0.99
CA ARG A 104 -1.67 11.03 0.85
C ARG A 104 -2.45 11.99 -0.03
N GLU A 105 -2.32 13.31 0.18
CA GLU A 105 -2.97 14.34 -0.63
C GLU A 105 -2.54 14.24 -2.09
N ARG A 106 -1.23 14.16 -2.34
CA ARG A 106 -0.69 13.97 -3.70
C ARG A 106 -1.24 12.71 -4.37
N ARG A 107 -1.27 11.60 -3.65
CA ARG A 107 -1.76 10.33 -4.19
C ARG A 107 -3.27 10.35 -4.46
N CYS A 108 -4.06 10.97 -3.59
CA CYS A 108 -5.50 11.15 -3.81
C CYS A 108 -5.76 12.02 -5.04
N ASP A 109 -5.02 13.11 -5.22
CA ASP A 109 -5.15 13.98 -6.40
C ASP A 109 -4.74 13.25 -7.69
N GLU A 110 -3.67 12.46 -7.65
CA GLU A 110 -3.24 11.64 -8.77
C GLU A 110 -4.30 10.60 -9.17
N ILE A 111 -4.86 9.87 -8.20
CA ILE A 111 -5.92 8.87 -8.44
C ILE A 111 -7.16 9.54 -9.05
N LEU A 112 -7.60 10.67 -8.50
CA LEU A 112 -8.74 11.42 -9.03
C LEU A 112 -8.46 11.92 -10.45
N SER A 113 -7.24 12.39 -10.71
CA SER A 113 -6.82 12.86 -12.04
C SER A 113 -6.82 11.73 -13.07
N ILE A 114 -6.31 10.55 -12.74
CA ILE A 114 -6.31 9.38 -13.63
C ILE A 114 -7.74 9.03 -14.06
N GLN A 115 -8.67 8.98 -13.10
CA GLN A 115 -10.07 8.65 -13.37
C GLN A 115 -10.75 9.74 -14.20
N ALA A 116 -10.54 11.01 -13.86
CA ALA A 116 -11.12 12.15 -14.58
C ALA A 116 -10.60 12.23 -16.04
N MET A 117 -9.31 11.98 -16.27
CA MET A 117 -8.73 11.93 -17.62
C MET A 117 -9.30 10.78 -18.44
N GLY A 118 -9.53 9.63 -17.83
CA GLY A 118 -10.19 8.50 -18.50
C GLY A 118 -11.61 8.85 -18.94
N LEU A 119 -12.42 9.44 -18.05
CA LEU A 119 -13.77 9.89 -18.37
C LEU A 119 -13.79 11.01 -19.41
N LYS A 120 -12.91 12.02 -19.23
CA LYS A 120 -12.72 13.09 -20.21
C LYS A 120 -12.55 12.56 -21.62
N LYS A 121 -11.63 11.60 -21.79
CA LYS A 121 -11.36 11.01 -23.10
C LYS A 121 -12.56 10.29 -23.70
N ARG A 122 -13.36 9.62 -22.88
CA ARG A 122 -14.62 8.99 -23.32
C ARG A 122 -15.64 10.01 -23.80
N LEU A 123 -15.87 11.06 -23.03
CA LEU A 123 -16.81 12.14 -23.39
C LEU A 123 -16.39 12.84 -24.68
N GLU A 124 -15.09 13.15 -24.85
CA GLU A 124 -14.55 13.69 -26.10
C GLU A 124 -14.81 12.77 -27.29
N HIS A 125 -14.45 11.50 -27.17
CA HIS A 125 -14.54 10.53 -28.24
C HIS A 125 -15.97 10.27 -28.69
N THR A 126 -16.92 10.22 -27.73
CA THR A 126 -18.34 9.99 -28.02
C THR A 126 -19.12 11.26 -28.31
N HIS A 127 -18.49 12.43 -28.23
CA HIS A 127 -19.12 13.74 -28.39
C HIS A 127 -20.30 13.98 -27.45
N CYS A 128 -20.32 13.32 -26.30
CA CYS A 128 -21.38 13.48 -25.31
C CYS A 128 -21.38 14.89 -24.74
N LYS A 129 -22.57 15.47 -24.60
CA LYS A 129 -22.79 16.82 -24.06
C LYS A 129 -23.28 16.80 -22.61
N SER A 130 -23.64 15.65 -22.09
CA SER A 130 -24.13 15.47 -20.74
C SER A 130 -23.68 14.13 -20.16
N ALA A 131 -23.69 14.02 -18.85
CA ALA A 131 -23.51 12.76 -18.13
C ALA A 131 -24.68 12.57 -17.15
N VAL A 132 -25.13 11.32 -17.01
CA VAL A 132 -26.16 10.93 -16.03
C VAL A 132 -25.49 10.03 -15.01
N ILE A 133 -25.69 10.30 -13.72
CA ILE A 133 -25.08 9.54 -12.64
C ILE A 133 -26.10 9.26 -11.54
N GLY A 134 -26.16 8.00 -11.09
CA GLY A 134 -26.96 7.59 -9.95
C GLY A 134 -26.24 7.89 -8.64
N ILE A 135 -26.87 8.66 -7.76
CA ILE A 135 -26.32 9.03 -6.45
C ILE A 135 -27.05 8.25 -5.36
N SER A 136 -26.37 7.32 -4.75
CA SER A 136 -26.90 6.51 -3.65
C SER A 136 -26.68 7.14 -2.26
N GLY A 137 -25.85 8.20 -2.17
CA GLY A 137 -25.40 8.76 -0.90
C GLY A 137 -24.23 8.00 -0.24
N GLY A 138 -23.68 6.98 -0.91
CA GLY A 138 -22.49 6.24 -0.50
C GLY A 138 -21.21 6.80 -1.11
N LEU A 139 -20.04 6.28 -0.66
CA LEU A 139 -18.72 6.75 -1.09
C LEU A 139 -18.46 6.56 -2.58
N ASP A 140 -18.89 5.44 -3.16
CA ASP A 140 -18.62 5.12 -4.56
C ASP A 140 -19.31 6.11 -5.50
N SER A 141 -20.59 6.41 -5.26
CA SER A 141 -21.34 7.38 -6.04
C SER A 141 -20.82 8.82 -5.83
N THR A 142 -20.36 9.13 -4.64
CA THR A 142 -19.72 10.43 -4.34
C THR A 142 -18.42 10.56 -5.13
N LEU A 143 -17.56 9.55 -5.11
CA LEU A 143 -16.31 9.59 -5.88
C LEU A 143 -16.60 9.70 -7.39
N ALA A 144 -17.57 8.93 -7.90
CA ALA A 144 -17.96 8.98 -9.31
C ALA A 144 -18.47 10.38 -9.70
N LEU A 145 -19.23 11.06 -8.83
CA LEU A 145 -19.66 12.45 -9.05
C LEU A 145 -18.46 13.40 -9.11
N LEU A 146 -17.54 13.33 -8.16
CA LEU A 146 -16.33 14.16 -8.14
C LEU A 146 -15.45 13.97 -9.39
N VAL A 147 -15.29 12.73 -9.84
CA VAL A 147 -14.60 12.40 -11.10
C VAL A 147 -15.30 13.02 -12.30
N THR A 148 -16.64 12.97 -12.32
CA THR A 148 -17.44 13.56 -13.40
C THR A 148 -17.32 15.08 -13.44
N VAL A 149 -17.43 15.74 -12.29
CA VAL A 149 -17.23 17.21 -12.19
C VAL A 149 -15.85 17.59 -12.70
N ARG A 150 -14.79 16.93 -12.23
CA ARG A 150 -13.43 17.21 -12.66
C ARG A 150 -13.22 16.97 -14.17
N ALA A 151 -13.84 15.94 -14.73
CA ALA A 151 -13.78 15.70 -16.18
C ALA A 151 -14.49 16.80 -16.99
N PHE A 152 -15.60 17.32 -16.47
CA PHE A 152 -16.32 18.46 -17.08
C PHE A 152 -15.50 19.73 -17.00
N ASP A 153 -14.85 20.01 -15.88
CA ASP A 153 -13.90 21.14 -15.74
C ASP A 153 -12.79 21.06 -16.79
N LEU A 154 -12.18 19.88 -16.96
CA LEU A 154 -11.12 19.67 -17.95
C LEU A 154 -11.58 19.82 -19.40
N LEU A 155 -12.87 19.68 -19.67
CA LEU A 155 -13.49 19.87 -20.97
C LEU A 155 -14.08 21.28 -21.18
N GLY A 156 -14.13 22.10 -20.14
CA GLY A 156 -14.80 23.39 -20.15
C GLY A 156 -16.33 23.26 -20.33
N MET A 157 -16.91 22.16 -19.86
CA MET A 157 -18.35 21.89 -19.94
C MET A 157 -19.08 22.41 -18.70
N ASP A 158 -20.28 22.95 -18.89
CA ASP A 158 -21.13 23.42 -17.78
C ASP A 158 -21.60 22.25 -16.91
N HIS A 159 -21.43 22.36 -15.59
CA HIS A 159 -21.87 21.37 -14.60
C HIS A 159 -23.39 21.10 -14.63
N LYS A 160 -24.19 22.02 -15.15
CA LYS A 160 -25.64 21.81 -15.39
C LYS A 160 -25.93 20.64 -16.31
N ASN A 161 -24.96 20.21 -17.09
CA ASN A 161 -25.06 19.02 -17.95
C ASN A 161 -24.74 17.72 -17.21
N ILE A 162 -24.35 17.76 -15.94
CA ILE A 162 -24.28 16.59 -15.07
C ILE A 162 -25.66 16.37 -14.46
N LYS A 163 -26.31 15.29 -14.83
CA LYS A 163 -27.63 14.91 -14.31
C LYS A 163 -27.47 13.90 -13.18
N ALA A 164 -27.33 14.40 -11.96
CA ALA A 164 -27.26 13.57 -10.76
C ALA A 164 -28.68 13.15 -10.35
N VAL A 165 -28.93 11.85 -10.24
CA VAL A 165 -30.25 11.29 -9.97
C VAL A 165 -30.19 10.39 -8.74
N THR A 166 -31.04 10.62 -7.75
CA THR A 166 -31.25 9.69 -6.64
C THR A 166 -32.55 8.94 -6.79
N MET A 167 -32.53 7.64 -6.50
CA MET A 167 -33.68 6.76 -6.61
C MET A 167 -33.89 6.04 -5.26
N PRO A 168 -34.49 6.70 -4.27
CA PRO A 168 -34.71 6.09 -2.97
C PRO A 168 -35.70 4.90 -3.09
N GLY A 169 -35.34 3.78 -2.46
CA GLY A 169 -36.21 2.59 -2.36
C GLY A 169 -36.61 2.32 -0.90
N PHE A 170 -37.37 1.25 -0.67
CA PHE A 170 -37.84 0.88 0.67
C PHE A 170 -36.72 0.63 1.72
N GLY A 171 -35.51 0.29 1.26
CA GLY A 171 -34.33 0.08 2.13
C GLY A 171 -33.42 1.29 2.27
N THR A 172 -33.76 2.44 1.70
CA THR A 172 -32.93 3.66 1.80
C THR A 172 -33.13 4.27 3.18
N THR A 173 -32.02 4.44 3.92
CA THR A 173 -32.06 5.12 5.22
C THR A 173 -32.10 6.65 5.03
N ASP A 174 -32.67 7.37 6.00
CA ASP A 174 -32.73 8.84 5.97
C ASP A 174 -31.34 9.45 5.77
N ARG A 175 -30.34 8.91 6.45
CA ARG A 175 -28.95 9.36 6.31
C ARG A 175 -28.42 9.26 4.88
N THR A 176 -28.66 8.14 4.19
CA THR A 176 -28.20 7.97 2.81
C THR A 176 -28.98 8.85 1.84
N TYR A 177 -30.26 9.04 2.07
CA TYR A 177 -31.10 9.98 1.31
C TYR A 177 -30.62 11.42 1.46
N ASP A 178 -30.43 11.89 2.69
CA ASP A 178 -29.95 13.25 2.97
C ASP A 178 -28.57 13.52 2.38
N ASN A 179 -27.65 12.55 2.46
CA ASN A 179 -26.36 12.62 1.80
C ASN A 179 -26.50 12.76 0.29
N ALA A 180 -27.34 11.95 -0.34
CA ALA A 180 -27.56 12.01 -1.79
C ALA A 180 -28.12 13.38 -2.21
N VAL A 181 -29.14 13.88 -1.52
CA VAL A 181 -29.76 15.19 -1.80
C VAL A 181 -28.76 16.33 -1.60
N SER A 182 -27.92 16.25 -0.57
CA SER A 182 -26.88 17.28 -0.30
C SER A 182 -25.80 17.30 -1.37
N LEU A 183 -25.45 16.15 -1.94
CA LEU A 183 -24.47 16.01 -3.02
C LEU A 183 -25.00 16.53 -4.38
N ILE A 184 -26.30 16.43 -4.62
CA ILE A 184 -26.94 16.81 -5.88
C ILE A 184 -27.15 18.34 -5.97
N LYS A 185 -27.31 19.02 -4.86
CA LYS A 185 -27.47 20.48 -4.76
C LYS A 185 -26.16 21.23 -4.97
#